data_094840060eb1a2db020e10d68b1004fb
#
_entry.id   094840060eb1a2db020e10d68b1004fb
#
_cell.length_a   1.000
_cell.length_b   1.000
_cell.length_c   1.000
_cell.angle_alpha   90.00
_cell.angle_beta   90.00
_cell.angle_gamma   90.00
#
_symmetry.space_group_name_H-M   'P 1'
#
loop_
_entity.id
_entity.type
_entity.pdbx_description
1 polymer ?
#
loop_
_entity_poly.entity_id
_entity_poly.type
_entity_poly.pdbx_seq_one_letter_code
_entity_poly.pdbx_strand_id
1 'polypeptide(L)'
;MSSVTTATATTAVPPSKKPSTLTLDRVWLYAILLLFAFLFLMPIYVMVINSIKPLDEIRAGNLVALPLAPTLEPWVQAWSQAQIGVQATGLKPYFLNSFLMVIPAVLISTALGALNGYVLTQFKIKGGTLIFGLVLFSVFIPFQIVLIPMAKLLGELGMAGTVKGLILVHTIYGIGFGTLFFRNFYAAFPQELVKSARMDGAGFFVLFWRLMLPASLPIVVVNIIWQFTNIWNDFLFG
;
A
#
# COMPACT_ATOMS: atom_id res chain seq x y z
N MET A 1 38.80 -18.90 56.55
CA MET A 1 37.42 -18.44 56.33
C MET A 1 37.52 -17.02 55.84
N SER A 2 37.52 -16.83 54.51
CA SER A 2 37.53 -15.48 53.87
C SER A 2 36.11 -15.23 53.33
N SER A 3 35.48 -14.20 53.90
CA SER A 3 34.15 -13.71 53.52
C SER A 3 34.24 -12.97 52.16
N VAL A 4 33.60 -13.50 51.12
CA VAL A 4 33.40 -12.80 49.85
C VAL A 4 32.19 -11.86 50.00
N THR A 5 32.45 -10.58 50.01
CA THR A 5 31.40 -9.54 50.00
C THR A 5 31.00 -9.30 48.53
N THR A 6 29.85 -9.77 48.14
CA THR A 6 29.23 -9.50 46.81
C THR A 6 28.66 -8.07 46.82
N ALA A 7 29.33 -7.15 46.14
CA ALA A 7 28.80 -5.81 45.91
C ALA A 7 27.74 -5.86 44.80
N THR A 8 26.48 -5.67 45.14
CA THR A 8 25.36 -5.46 44.22
C THR A 8 25.49 -4.08 43.56
N ALA A 9 25.91 -4.05 42.32
CA ALA A 9 25.92 -2.83 41.52
C ALA A 9 24.47 -2.43 41.17
N THR A 10 23.93 -1.45 41.89
CA THR A 10 22.66 -0.82 41.56
C THR A 10 22.86 0.02 40.28
N THR A 11 22.38 -0.43 39.17
CA THR A 11 22.36 0.34 37.93
C THR A 11 21.33 1.49 38.07
N ALA A 12 21.85 2.69 38.31
CA ALA A 12 21.03 3.89 38.35
C ALA A 12 20.38 4.13 36.97
N VAL A 13 19.05 4.13 36.95
CA VAL A 13 18.26 4.51 35.75
C VAL A 13 18.60 5.98 35.46
N PRO A 14 19.01 6.30 34.21
CA PRO A 14 19.34 7.69 33.88
C PRO A 14 18.07 8.56 34.03
N PRO A 15 18.21 9.80 34.57
CA PRO A 15 17.07 10.66 34.80
C PRO A 15 16.34 10.96 33.48
N SER A 16 15.02 10.82 33.51
CA SER A 16 14.16 11.16 32.36
C SER A 16 14.40 12.65 32.02
N LYS A 17 14.81 12.93 30.78
CA LYS A 17 14.97 14.30 30.31
C LYS A 17 13.64 15.01 30.42
N LYS A 18 13.54 16.06 31.24
CA LYS A 18 12.39 16.98 31.31
C LYS A 18 12.10 17.50 29.89
N PRO A 19 10.81 17.69 29.51
CA PRO A 19 10.48 18.27 28.23
C PRO A 19 11.18 19.62 28.09
N SER A 20 12.05 19.72 27.09
CA SER A 20 12.88 20.92 26.90
C SER A 20 12.01 22.11 26.53
N THR A 21 12.23 23.24 27.17
CA THR A 21 11.70 24.55 26.78
C THR A 21 11.88 24.82 25.31
N LEU A 22 10.92 25.54 24.70
CA LEU A 22 10.98 25.97 23.31
C LEU A 22 12.27 26.78 23.08
N THR A 23 13.24 26.17 22.41
CA THR A 23 14.45 26.84 21.96
C THR A 23 14.20 27.53 20.62
N LEU A 24 14.96 28.58 20.29
CA LEU A 24 14.82 29.32 19.03
C LEU A 24 14.89 28.39 17.81
N ASP A 25 15.75 27.38 17.83
CA ASP A 25 15.87 26.37 16.78
C ASP A 25 14.59 25.55 16.57
N ARG A 26 13.88 25.25 17.65
CA ARG A 26 12.59 24.56 17.57
C ARG A 26 11.49 25.46 17.03
N VAL A 27 11.51 26.73 17.35
CA VAL A 27 10.55 27.70 16.80
C VAL A 27 10.71 27.78 15.29
N TRP A 28 11.93 27.90 14.78
CA TRP A 28 12.20 27.87 13.34
C TRP A 28 11.80 26.55 12.69
N LEU A 29 12.10 25.43 13.33
CA LEU A 29 11.69 24.11 12.84
C LEU A 29 10.16 24.03 12.71
N TYR A 30 9.43 24.41 13.75
CA TYR A 30 7.96 24.39 13.71
C TYR A 30 7.38 25.39 12.72
N ALA A 31 7.96 26.57 12.56
CA ALA A 31 7.54 27.55 11.57
C ALA A 31 7.67 26.99 10.13
N ILE A 32 8.79 26.35 9.83
CA ILE A 32 9.02 25.69 8.53
C ILE A 32 8.03 24.54 8.34
N LEU A 33 7.84 23.67 9.33
CA LEU A 33 6.90 22.55 9.24
C LEU A 33 5.46 23.04 9.04
N LEU A 34 5.04 24.10 9.73
CA LEU A 34 3.71 24.70 9.57
C LEU A 34 3.53 25.33 8.18
N LEU A 35 4.57 26.01 7.66
CA LEU A 35 4.53 26.54 6.31
C LEU A 35 4.34 25.41 5.28
N PHE A 36 5.13 24.34 5.36
CA PHE A 36 4.97 23.20 4.47
C PHE A 36 3.62 22.49 4.65
N ALA A 37 3.17 22.31 5.90
CA ALA A 37 1.86 21.73 6.18
C ALA A 37 0.74 22.57 5.52
N PHE A 38 0.80 23.90 5.62
CA PHE A 38 -0.15 24.79 4.97
C PHE A 38 -0.11 24.65 3.43
N LEU A 39 1.09 24.66 2.83
CA LEU A 39 1.24 24.49 1.38
C LEU A 39 0.70 23.14 0.88
N PHE A 40 0.98 22.04 1.60
CA PHE A 40 0.51 20.71 1.22
C PHE A 40 -0.99 20.51 1.49
N LEU A 41 -1.56 21.16 2.50
CA LEU A 41 -2.98 21.07 2.79
C LEU A 41 -3.84 21.99 1.90
N MET A 42 -3.25 23.02 1.28
CA MET A 42 -3.98 23.97 0.45
C MET A 42 -4.76 23.31 -0.71
N PRO A 43 -4.18 22.40 -1.51
CA PRO A 43 -4.93 21.70 -2.55
C PRO A 43 -6.10 20.90 -2.00
N ILE A 44 -5.92 20.24 -0.85
CA ILE A 44 -6.97 19.45 -0.19
C ILE A 44 -8.09 20.38 0.29
N TYR A 45 -7.73 21.50 0.91
CA TYR A 45 -8.68 22.54 1.31
C TYR A 45 -9.52 23.01 0.13
N VAL A 46 -8.88 23.42 -0.98
CA VAL A 46 -9.55 23.88 -2.20
C VAL A 46 -10.49 22.81 -2.75
N MET A 47 -10.04 21.54 -2.79
CA MET A 47 -10.85 20.43 -3.26
C MET A 47 -12.10 20.24 -2.39
N VAL A 48 -11.93 20.22 -1.06
CA VAL A 48 -13.05 19.98 -0.12
C VAL A 48 -14.06 21.11 -0.18
N ILE A 49 -13.63 22.39 -0.11
CA ILE A 49 -14.58 23.50 -0.10
C ILE A 49 -15.32 23.67 -1.44
N ASN A 50 -14.65 23.39 -2.57
CA ASN A 50 -15.33 23.49 -3.87
C ASN A 50 -16.25 22.29 -4.13
N SER A 51 -16.04 21.16 -3.48
CA SER A 51 -16.93 20.00 -3.60
C SER A 51 -18.34 20.21 -3.02
N ILE A 52 -18.50 21.22 -2.17
CA ILE A 52 -19.77 21.59 -1.55
C ILE A 52 -20.31 22.95 -2.01
N LYS A 53 -19.75 23.55 -3.05
CA LYS A 53 -20.24 24.78 -3.68
C LYS A 53 -21.21 24.49 -4.82
N PRO A 54 -22.25 25.28 -4.99
CA PRO A 54 -23.06 25.26 -6.21
C PRO A 54 -22.21 25.69 -7.42
N LEU A 55 -22.58 25.21 -8.60
CA LEU A 55 -21.82 25.41 -9.84
C LEU A 55 -21.60 26.89 -10.18
N ASP A 56 -22.58 27.73 -9.91
CA ASP A 56 -22.53 29.17 -10.20
C ASP A 56 -21.47 29.88 -9.34
N GLU A 57 -21.34 29.47 -8.08
CA GLU A 57 -20.30 29.98 -7.19
C GLU A 57 -18.90 29.55 -7.62
N ILE A 58 -18.74 28.32 -8.13
CA ILE A 58 -17.46 27.85 -8.71
C ILE A 58 -17.10 28.66 -9.95
N ARG A 59 -18.09 28.92 -10.84
CA ARG A 59 -17.92 29.71 -12.06
C ARG A 59 -17.57 31.19 -11.79
N ALA A 60 -17.98 31.72 -10.64
CA ALA A 60 -17.57 33.06 -10.20
C ALA A 60 -16.07 33.21 -9.92
N GLY A 61 -15.31 32.11 -9.90
CA GLY A 61 -13.84 32.08 -9.93
C GLY A 61 -13.15 32.18 -8.58
N ASN A 62 -13.85 32.31 -7.46
CA ASN A 62 -13.25 32.33 -6.14
C ASN A 62 -13.13 30.94 -5.54
N LEU A 63 -12.07 30.21 -5.91
CA LEU A 63 -11.87 28.82 -5.49
C LEU A 63 -11.42 28.66 -4.03
N VAL A 64 -10.89 29.74 -3.42
CA VAL A 64 -10.35 29.68 -2.05
C VAL A 64 -11.36 30.11 -0.99
N ALA A 65 -12.35 30.93 -1.36
CA ALA A 65 -13.38 31.41 -0.43
C ALA A 65 -14.25 30.25 0.09
N LEU A 66 -14.74 30.39 1.30
CA LEU A 66 -15.74 29.48 1.86
C LEU A 66 -17.05 29.58 1.05
N PRO A 67 -17.82 28.49 0.93
CA PRO A 67 -19.10 28.48 0.23
C PRO A 67 -20.11 29.41 0.91
N LEU A 68 -20.82 30.21 0.13
CA LEU A 68 -21.92 31.06 0.61
C LEU A 68 -23.19 30.25 0.88
N ALA A 69 -23.43 29.23 0.03
CA ALA A 69 -24.57 28.32 0.12
C ALA A 69 -24.10 26.86 0.00
N PRO A 70 -23.56 26.25 1.08
CA PRO A 70 -23.06 24.88 1.02
C PRO A 70 -24.15 23.89 0.60
N THR A 71 -23.85 23.01 -0.37
CA THR A 71 -24.77 22.00 -0.86
C THR A 71 -24.06 20.69 -1.16
N LEU A 72 -24.76 19.56 -1.01
CA LEU A 72 -24.30 18.23 -1.42
C LEU A 72 -24.80 17.82 -2.81
N GLU A 73 -25.52 18.70 -3.47
CA GLU A 73 -26.06 18.44 -4.81
C GLU A 73 -25.00 18.01 -5.84
N PRO A 74 -23.80 18.64 -5.91
CA PRO A 74 -22.74 18.19 -6.81
C PRO A 74 -22.33 16.73 -6.58
N TRP A 75 -22.33 16.27 -5.33
CA TRP A 75 -22.03 14.87 -4.99
C TRP A 75 -23.11 13.91 -5.49
N VAL A 76 -24.39 14.29 -5.32
CA VAL A 76 -25.52 13.48 -5.81
C VAL A 76 -25.51 13.41 -7.34
N GLN A 77 -25.28 14.55 -8.00
CA GLN A 77 -25.18 14.63 -9.45
C GLN A 77 -23.99 13.81 -9.98
N ALA A 78 -22.81 13.96 -9.38
CA ALA A 78 -21.62 13.20 -9.77
C ALA A 78 -21.83 11.69 -9.60
N TRP A 79 -22.49 11.28 -8.51
CA TRP A 79 -22.70 9.87 -8.21
C TRP A 79 -23.71 9.17 -9.12
N SER A 80 -24.81 9.88 -9.47
CA SER A 80 -25.97 9.24 -10.11
C SER A 80 -26.34 9.76 -11.50
N GLN A 81 -25.87 10.97 -11.88
CA GLN A 81 -26.37 11.67 -13.07
C GLN A 81 -25.26 12.18 -14.00
N ALA A 82 -24.01 12.27 -13.55
CA ALA A 82 -22.92 12.77 -14.37
C ALA A 82 -22.81 11.96 -15.66
N GLN A 83 -22.65 12.67 -16.78
CA GLN A 83 -22.40 12.03 -18.07
C GLN A 83 -20.95 11.60 -18.13
N ILE A 84 -20.71 10.30 -18.23
CA ILE A 84 -19.40 9.70 -18.40
C ILE A 84 -19.41 8.94 -19.71
N GLY A 85 -18.63 9.42 -20.67
CA GLY A 85 -18.69 8.93 -22.04
C GLY A 85 -20.07 9.21 -22.67
N VAL A 86 -20.75 8.17 -23.14
CA VAL A 86 -22.07 8.27 -23.79
C VAL A 86 -23.25 8.05 -22.85
N GLN A 87 -23.02 7.70 -21.59
CA GLN A 87 -24.08 7.36 -20.63
C GLN A 87 -24.12 8.35 -19.47
N ALA A 88 -25.33 8.76 -19.08
CA ALA A 88 -25.58 9.63 -17.94
C ALA A 88 -25.92 8.78 -16.69
N THR A 89 -24.99 7.90 -16.28
CA THR A 89 -25.19 6.96 -15.17
C THR A 89 -24.43 7.35 -13.90
N GLY A 90 -23.72 8.47 -13.93
CA GLY A 90 -22.85 8.92 -12.84
C GLY A 90 -21.63 8.01 -12.63
N LEU A 91 -20.93 8.26 -11.54
CA LEU A 91 -19.71 7.54 -11.14
C LEU A 91 -19.97 6.15 -10.52
N LYS A 92 -21.20 5.90 -10.04
CA LYS A 92 -21.54 4.68 -9.29
C LYS A 92 -21.09 3.37 -9.96
N PRO A 93 -21.39 3.09 -11.25
CA PRO A 93 -20.98 1.83 -11.88
C PRO A 93 -19.46 1.71 -12.00
N TYR A 94 -18.77 2.80 -12.26
CA TYR A 94 -17.29 2.81 -12.37
C TYR A 94 -16.63 2.57 -11.02
N PHE A 95 -17.18 3.14 -9.95
CA PHE A 95 -16.72 2.87 -8.58
C PHE A 95 -16.87 1.39 -8.21
N LEU A 96 -18.01 0.79 -8.55
CA LEU A 96 -18.23 -0.64 -8.32
C LEU A 96 -17.25 -1.50 -9.10
N ASN A 97 -17.00 -1.19 -10.37
CA ASN A 97 -16.00 -1.89 -11.19
C ASN A 97 -14.59 -1.76 -10.59
N SER A 98 -14.21 -0.57 -10.12
CA SER A 98 -12.92 -0.37 -9.45
C SER A 98 -12.78 -1.25 -8.21
N PHE A 99 -13.79 -1.32 -7.34
CA PHE A 99 -13.76 -2.21 -6.18
C PHE A 99 -13.72 -3.69 -6.56
N LEU A 100 -14.54 -4.11 -7.55
CA LEU A 100 -14.55 -5.49 -8.05
C LEU A 100 -13.21 -5.91 -8.68
N MET A 101 -12.44 -4.97 -9.19
CA MET A 101 -11.09 -5.18 -9.72
C MET A 101 -10.03 -5.15 -8.61
N VAL A 102 -10.02 -4.07 -7.81
CA VAL A 102 -8.93 -3.79 -6.87
C VAL A 102 -8.88 -4.81 -5.74
N ILE A 103 -10.03 -5.14 -5.13
CA ILE A 103 -10.06 -6.04 -3.98
C ILE A 103 -9.46 -7.42 -4.31
N PRO A 104 -9.94 -8.16 -5.32
CA PRO A 104 -9.36 -9.47 -5.63
C PRO A 104 -7.92 -9.37 -6.12
N ALA A 105 -7.55 -8.37 -6.93
CA ALA A 105 -6.19 -8.19 -7.40
C ALA A 105 -5.20 -7.96 -6.25
N VAL A 106 -5.55 -7.09 -5.29
CA VAL A 106 -4.73 -6.83 -4.09
C VAL A 106 -4.60 -8.07 -3.23
N LEU A 107 -5.71 -8.76 -2.95
CA LEU A 107 -5.69 -9.95 -2.08
C LEU A 107 -4.87 -11.09 -2.69
N ILE A 108 -5.08 -11.39 -3.98
CA ILE A 108 -4.39 -12.49 -4.66
C ILE A 108 -2.89 -12.15 -4.79
N SER A 109 -2.53 -10.95 -5.25
CA SER A 109 -1.12 -10.55 -5.39
C SER A 109 -0.39 -10.51 -4.05
N THR A 110 -1.05 -10.05 -2.98
CA THR A 110 -0.49 -10.05 -1.63
C THR A 110 -0.26 -11.46 -1.10
N ALA A 111 -1.24 -12.35 -1.27
CA ALA A 111 -1.12 -13.76 -0.85
C ALA A 111 0.01 -14.47 -1.60
N LEU A 112 0.09 -14.29 -2.92
CA LEU A 112 1.15 -14.86 -3.75
C LEU A 112 2.52 -14.27 -3.42
N GLY A 113 2.61 -12.95 -3.21
CA GLY A 113 3.83 -12.27 -2.78
C GLY A 113 4.33 -12.79 -1.42
N ALA A 114 3.41 -12.95 -0.45
CA ALA A 114 3.73 -13.51 0.86
C ALA A 114 4.23 -14.95 0.76
N LEU A 115 3.55 -15.77 -0.03
CA LEU A 115 3.95 -17.17 -0.23
C LEU A 115 5.31 -17.27 -0.94
N ASN A 116 5.54 -16.48 -1.99
CA ASN A 116 6.82 -16.43 -2.70
C ASN A 116 7.95 -15.98 -1.77
N GLY A 117 7.76 -14.89 -1.02
CA GLY A 117 8.72 -14.41 -0.04
C GLY A 117 9.07 -15.48 1.00
N TYR A 118 8.06 -16.18 1.51
CA TYR A 118 8.23 -17.29 2.46
C TYR A 118 9.04 -18.44 1.86
N VAL A 119 8.66 -18.90 0.67
CA VAL A 119 9.32 -20.01 -0.01
C VAL A 119 10.80 -19.68 -0.33
N LEU A 120 11.05 -18.48 -0.84
CA LEU A 120 12.40 -18.03 -1.22
C LEU A 120 13.33 -17.78 -0.02
N THR A 121 12.79 -17.61 1.20
CA THR A 121 13.59 -17.39 2.40
C THR A 121 13.75 -18.64 3.26
N GLN A 122 12.70 -19.43 3.40
CA GLN A 122 12.70 -20.53 4.35
C GLN A 122 13.11 -21.87 3.75
N PHE A 123 13.22 -21.95 2.42
CA PHE A 123 13.58 -23.18 1.71
C PHE A 123 14.79 -22.96 0.81
N LYS A 124 15.69 -23.96 0.81
CA LYS A 124 16.87 -23.98 -0.07
C LYS A 124 16.46 -24.42 -1.48
N ILE A 125 15.98 -23.51 -2.28
CA ILE A 125 15.61 -23.79 -3.68
C ILE A 125 16.84 -23.66 -4.56
N LYS A 126 17.14 -24.69 -5.36
CA LYS A 126 18.18 -24.60 -6.39
C LYS A 126 17.81 -23.49 -7.38
N GLY A 127 18.68 -22.50 -7.55
CA GLY A 127 18.38 -21.33 -8.38
C GLY A 127 17.48 -20.28 -7.74
N GLY A 128 17.14 -20.36 -6.45
CA GLY A 128 16.25 -19.39 -5.76
C GLY A 128 16.72 -17.94 -5.87
N THR A 129 18.03 -17.70 -5.87
CA THR A 129 18.58 -16.36 -6.10
C THR A 129 18.31 -15.86 -7.53
N LEU A 130 18.43 -16.74 -8.53
CA LEU A 130 18.13 -16.39 -9.91
C LEU A 130 16.63 -16.10 -10.09
N ILE A 131 15.76 -16.97 -9.54
CA ILE A 131 14.29 -16.78 -9.56
C ILE A 131 13.94 -15.44 -8.94
N PHE A 132 14.48 -15.12 -7.77
CA PHE A 132 14.27 -13.83 -7.13
C PHE A 132 14.79 -12.66 -7.98
N GLY A 133 15.97 -12.81 -8.58
CA GLY A 133 16.54 -11.83 -9.50
C GLY A 133 15.65 -11.56 -10.70
N LEU A 134 15.06 -12.60 -11.30
CA LEU A 134 14.10 -12.48 -12.41
C LEU A 134 12.79 -11.79 -11.97
N VAL A 135 12.25 -12.16 -10.82
CA VAL A 135 11.08 -11.49 -10.23
C VAL A 135 11.38 -10.01 -9.96
N LEU A 136 12.54 -9.71 -9.40
CA LEU A 136 12.95 -8.33 -9.16
C LEU A 136 13.15 -7.56 -10.47
N PHE A 137 13.78 -8.16 -11.47
CA PHE A 137 13.97 -7.56 -12.78
C PHE A 137 12.62 -7.22 -13.44
N SER A 138 11.61 -8.10 -13.32
CA SER A 138 10.28 -7.87 -13.89
C SER A 138 9.59 -6.62 -13.36
N VAL A 139 9.90 -6.22 -12.12
CA VAL A 139 9.37 -5.01 -11.48
C VAL A 139 9.85 -3.73 -12.17
N PHE A 140 11.06 -3.76 -12.74
CA PHE A 140 11.67 -2.61 -13.42
C PHE A 140 11.37 -2.56 -14.91
N ILE A 141 10.67 -3.55 -15.47
CA ILE A 141 10.25 -3.50 -16.87
C ILE A 141 9.15 -2.42 -17.02
N PRO A 142 9.36 -1.39 -17.85
CA PRO A 142 8.31 -0.41 -18.10
C PRO A 142 7.09 -1.09 -18.67
N PHE A 143 5.93 -0.93 -18.00
CA PHE A 143 4.69 -1.58 -18.43
C PHE A 143 4.24 -1.17 -19.84
N GLN A 144 4.69 0.00 -20.35
CA GLN A 144 4.44 0.43 -21.72
C GLN A 144 4.96 -0.55 -22.76
N ILE A 145 6.06 -1.24 -22.49
CA ILE A 145 6.65 -2.22 -23.41
C ILE A 145 5.75 -3.45 -23.57
N VAL A 146 5.04 -3.82 -22.51
CA VAL A 146 4.23 -5.03 -22.45
C VAL A 146 2.74 -4.80 -22.79
N LEU A 147 2.31 -3.55 -23.00
CA LEU A 147 0.91 -3.23 -23.30
C LEU A 147 0.38 -4.00 -24.52
N ILE A 148 1.08 -3.96 -25.65
CA ILE A 148 0.64 -4.64 -26.88
C ILE A 148 0.67 -6.16 -26.73
N PRO A 149 1.76 -6.79 -26.27
CA PRO A 149 1.77 -8.23 -26.00
C PRO A 149 0.70 -8.67 -25.01
N MET A 150 0.46 -7.87 -23.96
CA MET A 150 -0.56 -8.16 -22.95
C MET A 150 -1.97 -8.07 -23.52
N ALA A 151 -2.27 -7.03 -24.30
CA ALA A 151 -3.57 -6.88 -24.95
C ALA A 151 -3.85 -8.05 -25.90
N LYS A 152 -2.83 -8.51 -26.67
CA LYS A 152 -2.94 -9.68 -27.53
C LYS A 152 -3.21 -10.95 -26.73
N LEU A 153 -2.44 -11.20 -25.67
CA LEU A 153 -2.63 -12.37 -24.81
C LEU A 153 -4.03 -12.39 -24.17
N LEU A 154 -4.49 -11.24 -23.65
CA LEU A 154 -5.84 -11.14 -23.08
C LEU A 154 -6.92 -11.35 -24.14
N GLY A 155 -6.69 -10.90 -25.39
CA GLY A 155 -7.57 -11.16 -26.53
C GLY A 155 -7.67 -12.66 -26.85
N GLU A 156 -6.55 -13.37 -26.93
CA GLU A 156 -6.48 -14.82 -27.17
C GLU A 156 -7.15 -15.63 -26.04
N LEU A 157 -7.07 -15.12 -24.78
CA LEU A 157 -7.74 -15.70 -23.61
C LEU A 157 -9.22 -15.32 -23.49
N GLY A 158 -9.75 -14.46 -24.37
CA GLY A 158 -11.12 -13.95 -24.27
C GLY A 158 -11.36 -13.06 -23.06
N MET A 159 -10.30 -12.44 -22.51
CA MET A 159 -10.34 -11.61 -21.29
C MET A 159 -10.11 -10.12 -21.59
N ALA A 160 -9.85 -9.73 -22.84
CA ALA A 160 -9.68 -8.33 -23.23
C ALA A 160 -10.95 -7.52 -22.93
N GLY A 161 -10.79 -6.31 -22.39
CA GLY A 161 -11.90 -5.42 -22.02
C GLY A 161 -12.78 -5.93 -20.87
N THR A 162 -12.29 -6.87 -20.06
CA THR A 162 -13.04 -7.42 -18.91
C THR A 162 -12.35 -7.11 -17.58
N VAL A 163 -13.15 -6.96 -16.52
CA VAL A 163 -12.64 -6.83 -15.14
C VAL A 163 -11.75 -8.01 -14.74
N LYS A 164 -12.06 -9.23 -15.23
CA LYS A 164 -11.23 -10.42 -14.96
C LYS A 164 -9.84 -10.30 -15.58
N GLY A 165 -9.75 -9.76 -16.80
CA GLY A 165 -8.48 -9.49 -17.46
C GLY A 165 -7.63 -8.49 -16.66
N LEU A 166 -8.25 -7.42 -16.19
CA LEU A 166 -7.58 -6.42 -15.36
C LEU A 166 -7.10 -7.01 -14.02
N ILE A 167 -7.93 -7.83 -13.35
CA ILE A 167 -7.53 -8.55 -12.13
C ILE A 167 -6.27 -9.39 -12.39
N LEU A 168 -6.22 -10.12 -13.50
CA LEU A 168 -5.07 -10.94 -13.88
C LEU A 168 -3.81 -10.10 -14.07
N VAL A 169 -3.91 -9.01 -14.84
CA VAL A 169 -2.79 -8.09 -15.11
C VAL A 169 -2.24 -7.51 -13.80
N HIS A 170 -3.09 -6.92 -13.00
CA HIS A 170 -2.69 -6.31 -11.74
C HIS A 170 -2.16 -7.32 -10.71
N THR A 171 -2.68 -8.55 -10.74
CA THR A 171 -2.14 -9.64 -9.92
C THR A 171 -0.71 -9.96 -10.32
N ILE A 172 -0.43 -10.13 -11.61
CA ILE A 172 0.91 -10.46 -12.13
C ILE A 172 1.91 -9.36 -11.76
N TYR A 173 1.57 -8.09 -12.00
CA TYR A 173 2.43 -6.96 -11.65
C TYR A 173 2.63 -6.84 -10.14
N GLY A 174 1.59 -7.11 -9.36
CA GLY A 174 1.63 -7.03 -7.91
C GLY A 174 2.52 -8.08 -7.25
N ILE A 175 2.68 -9.25 -7.85
CA ILE A 175 3.51 -10.34 -7.31
C ILE A 175 4.97 -9.90 -7.14
N GLY A 176 5.52 -9.13 -8.07
CA GLY A 176 6.92 -8.70 -8.04
C GLY A 176 7.27 -7.90 -6.79
N PHE A 177 6.59 -6.79 -6.55
CA PHE A 177 6.77 -5.97 -5.35
C PHE A 177 6.39 -6.70 -4.07
N GLY A 178 5.28 -7.43 -4.08
CA GLY A 178 4.88 -8.24 -2.94
C GLY A 178 5.96 -9.26 -2.55
N THR A 179 6.51 -9.98 -3.53
CA THR A 179 7.61 -10.92 -3.28
C THR A 179 8.84 -10.23 -2.67
N LEU A 180 9.22 -9.04 -3.17
CA LEU A 180 10.32 -8.25 -2.64
C LEU A 180 10.07 -7.85 -1.18
N PHE A 181 8.91 -7.29 -0.87
CA PHE A 181 8.56 -6.84 0.47
C PHE A 181 8.55 -7.99 1.48
N PHE A 182 7.84 -9.06 1.17
CA PHE A 182 7.75 -10.21 2.06
C PHE A 182 9.08 -10.96 2.21
N ARG A 183 9.84 -11.12 1.12
CA ARG A 183 11.16 -11.75 1.20
C ARG A 183 12.10 -10.99 2.11
N ASN A 184 12.16 -9.66 1.99
CA ASN A 184 13.01 -8.83 2.84
C ASN A 184 12.57 -8.91 4.31
N PHE A 185 11.28 -8.89 4.58
CA PHE A 185 10.75 -9.07 5.93
C PHE A 185 11.11 -10.44 6.51
N TYR A 186 10.86 -11.51 5.76
CA TYR A 186 11.13 -12.87 6.23
C TYR A 186 12.62 -13.19 6.33
N ALA A 187 13.48 -12.55 5.53
CA ALA A 187 14.92 -12.68 5.67
C ALA A 187 15.45 -12.08 6.98
N ALA A 188 14.81 -11.03 7.49
CA ALA A 188 15.12 -10.41 8.78
C ALA A 188 14.42 -11.09 9.97
N PHE A 189 13.53 -12.05 9.72
CA PHE A 189 12.77 -12.71 10.78
C PHE A 189 13.66 -13.64 11.62
N PRO A 190 13.52 -13.68 12.96
CA PRO A 190 14.33 -14.52 13.85
C PRO A 190 14.23 -16.01 13.49
N GLN A 191 15.36 -16.58 13.04
CA GLN A 191 15.41 -17.98 12.59
C GLN A 191 15.25 -18.99 13.75
N GLU A 192 15.51 -18.56 14.97
CA GLU A 192 15.32 -19.35 16.19
C GLU A 192 13.84 -19.75 16.36
N LEU A 193 12.92 -18.84 16.10
CA LEU A 193 11.48 -19.11 16.16
C LEU A 193 11.06 -20.12 15.09
N VAL A 194 11.62 -20.00 13.88
CA VAL A 194 11.35 -20.95 12.79
C VAL A 194 11.87 -22.35 13.13
N LYS A 195 13.09 -22.43 13.70
CA LYS A 195 13.69 -23.72 14.12
C LYS A 195 12.88 -24.36 15.24
N SER A 196 12.48 -23.59 16.26
CA SER A 196 11.64 -24.08 17.36
C SER A 196 10.32 -24.63 16.84
N ALA A 197 9.60 -23.87 16.01
CA ALA A 197 8.35 -24.34 15.41
C ALA A 197 8.52 -25.64 14.60
N ARG A 198 9.66 -25.80 13.90
CA ARG A 198 9.97 -27.05 13.18
C ARG A 198 10.27 -28.21 14.10
N MET A 199 10.92 -27.97 15.25
CA MET A 199 11.12 -29.01 16.28
C MET A 199 9.79 -29.46 16.91
N ASP A 200 8.82 -28.55 17.02
CA ASP A 200 7.45 -28.83 17.45
C ASP A 200 6.59 -29.51 16.35
N GLY A 201 7.20 -29.89 15.21
CA GLY A 201 6.55 -30.60 14.13
C GLY A 201 5.80 -29.72 13.13
N ALA A 202 6.00 -28.39 13.14
CA ALA A 202 5.36 -27.51 12.18
C ALA A 202 5.84 -27.78 10.74
N GLY A 203 4.95 -28.31 9.92
CA GLY A 203 5.15 -28.47 8.47
C GLY A 203 5.01 -27.14 7.72
N PHE A 204 5.15 -27.20 6.38
CA PHE A 204 5.12 -26.05 5.48
C PHE A 204 3.95 -25.10 5.73
N PHE A 205 2.72 -25.60 5.67
CA PHE A 205 1.52 -24.78 5.81
C PHE A 205 1.30 -24.27 7.24
N VAL A 206 1.62 -25.10 8.25
CA VAL A 206 1.48 -24.68 9.67
C VAL A 206 2.46 -23.53 9.96
N LEU A 207 3.71 -23.66 9.52
CA LEU A 207 4.72 -22.63 9.69
C LEU A 207 4.29 -21.32 9.00
N PHE A 208 3.78 -21.42 7.76
CA PHE A 208 3.32 -20.25 7.02
C PHE A 208 2.13 -19.55 7.69
N TRP A 209 1.03 -20.30 7.91
CA TRP A 209 -0.23 -19.72 8.36
C TRP A 209 -0.25 -19.34 9.85
N ARG A 210 0.47 -20.08 10.72
CA ARG A 210 0.45 -19.85 12.16
C ARG A 210 1.60 -19.01 12.70
N LEU A 211 2.72 -18.93 11.98
CA LEU A 211 3.88 -18.17 12.43
C LEU A 211 4.22 -17.02 11.48
N MET A 212 4.56 -17.33 10.22
CA MET A 212 5.16 -16.36 9.31
C MET A 212 4.16 -15.27 8.87
N LEU A 213 2.96 -15.65 8.44
CA LEU A 213 1.95 -14.73 7.96
C LEU A 213 1.41 -13.82 9.08
N PRO A 214 1.02 -14.32 10.28
CA PRO A 214 0.61 -13.45 11.38
C PRO A 214 1.71 -12.49 11.83
N ALA A 215 2.96 -12.94 11.90
CA ALA A 215 4.10 -12.09 12.24
C ALA A 215 4.37 -11.02 11.19
N SER A 216 3.97 -11.24 9.92
CA SER A 216 4.15 -10.31 8.81
C SER A 216 3.00 -9.32 8.63
N LEU A 217 2.02 -9.24 9.53
CA LEU A 217 0.91 -8.29 9.42
C LEU A 217 1.33 -6.85 9.11
N PRO A 218 2.40 -6.29 9.69
CA PRO A 218 2.84 -4.95 9.32
C PRO A 218 3.19 -4.81 7.83
N ILE A 219 3.88 -5.79 7.27
CA ILE A 219 4.26 -5.75 5.85
C ILE A 219 3.08 -6.11 4.93
N VAL A 220 2.12 -6.92 5.40
CA VAL A 220 0.85 -7.16 4.71
C VAL A 220 0.12 -5.83 4.50
N VAL A 221 -0.02 -5.01 5.56
CA VAL A 221 -0.67 -3.70 5.49
C VAL A 221 0.06 -2.78 4.50
N VAL A 222 1.39 -2.69 4.59
CA VAL A 222 2.20 -1.89 3.65
C VAL A 222 1.97 -2.35 2.21
N ASN A 223 1.99 -3.66 1.94
CA ASN A 223 1.79 -4.20 0.60
C ASN A 223 0.37 -3.94 0.09
N ILE A 224 -0.65 -4.09 0.93
CA ILE A 224 -2.05 -3.79 0.59
C ILE A 224 -2.19 -2.31 0.20
N ILE A 225 -1.67 -1.39 1.01
CA ILE A 225 -1.74 0.05 0.72
C ILE A 225 -1.02 0.35 -0.59
N TRP A 226 0.18 -0.19 -0.78
CA TRP A 226 0.95 -0.02 -2.01
C TRP A 226 0.19 -0.51 -3.24
N GLN A 227 -0.30 -1.74 -3.21
CA GLN A 227 -1.04 -2.35 -4.30
C GLN A 227 -2.37 -1.64 -4.58
N PHE A 228 -3.13 -1.34 -3.52
CA PHE A 228 -4.38 -0.59 -3.66
C PHE A 228 -4.15 0.74 -4.37
N THR A 229 -3.16 1.51 -3.92
CA THR A 229 -2.87 2.83 -4.49
C THR A 229 -2.44 2.73 -5.96
N ASN A 230 -1.61 1.75 -6.31
CA ASN A 230 -1.18 1.55 -7.70
C ASN A 230 -2.32 1.12 -8.61
N ILE A 231 -3.15 0.18 -8.17
CA ILE A 231 -4.26 -0.36 -8.98
C ILE A 231 -5.37 0.69 -9.10
N TRP A 232 -5.71 1.38 -8.00
CA TRP A 232 -6.75 2.41 -8.00
C TRP A 232 -6.43 3.59 -8.91
N ASN A 233 -5.17 3.98 -8.97
CA ASN A 233 -4.70 5.10 -9.80
C ASN A 233 -4.24 4.66 -11.20
N ASP A 234 -4.41 3.40 -11.56
CA ASP A 234 -4.04 2.94 -12.88
C ASP A 234 -4.97 3.49 -13.95
N PHE A 235 -4.36 4.09 -14.95
CA PHE A 235 -5.04 4.69 -16.10
C PHE A 235 -4.76 3.93 -17.40
N LEU A 236 -3.74 3.07 -17.42
CA LEU A 236 -3.20 2.53 -18.65
C LEU A 236 -3.83 1.18 -19.05
N PHE A 237 -4.21 0.40 -18.05
CA PHE A 237 -4.88 -0.87 -18.27
C PHE A 237 -6.40 -0.77 -18.12
N GLY A 238 -6.90 0.34 -17.50
CA GLY A 238 -8.31 0.57 -17.15
C GLY A 238 -9.20 1.12 -18.27
#